data_267c73cdc2001d36467a74283ff4e0ac
#
_entry.id   267c73cdc2001d36467a74283ff4e0ac
#
_cell.length_a   1.000
_cell.length_b   1.000
_cell.length_c   1.000
_cell.angle_alpha   90.00
_cell.angle_beta   90.00
_cell.angle_gamma   90.00
#
_symmetry.space_group_name_H-M   'P 1'
#
loop_
_entity.id
_entity.type
_entity.pdbx_description
1 polymer ?
#
loop_
_entity_poly.entity_id
_entity_poly.type
_entity_poly.pdbx_seq_one_letter_code
_entity_poly.pdbx_strand_id
1 'polypeptide(L)'
;KADFPFMITSSYFFDIYREQGGNFLTTSSMKDSIDTSALRLKEIIELAKYKTNKDKVIIVAHSMGGVVVRRYVQIFGASSLDKLIFITVPNHGTESRVTGLCNILGPEVVCKDLDEESLFMNKLNNAPTEKPEIHNIIGIGCSMGAETGDGIVKNSSQYLDYATNYYV
;
A
#
# COMPACT_ATOMS: atom_id res chain seq x y z
N LYS A 1 -25.39 12.10 -18.72
CA LYS A 1 -24.61 10.87 -18.39
C LYS A 1 -24.10 11.06 -16.98
N ALA A 2 -24.54 10.21 -16.03
CA ALA A 2 -23.96 10.20 -14.72
C ALA A 2 -22.51 9.73 -14.88
N ASP A 3 -21.55 10.56 -14.49
CA ASP A 3 -20.14 10.19 -14.42
C ASP A 3 -19.99 9.21 -13.23
N PHE A 4 -20.15 7.94 -13.50
CA PHE A 4 -19.77 6.93 -12.53
C PHE A 4 -18.25 6.98 -12.35
N PRO A 5 -17.74 7.02 -11.12
CA PRO A 5 -16.31 6.98 -10.90
C PRO A 5 -15.74 5.68 -11.50
N PHE A 6 -14.74 5.83 -12.35
CA PHE A 6 -14.02 4.68 -12.88
C PHE A 6 -13.18 4.08 -11.77
N MET A 7 -13.43 2.82 -11.42
CA MET A 7 -12.72 2.13 -10.38
C MET A 7 -11.92 0.96 -10.96
N ILE A 8 -10.64 0.90 -10.61
CA ILE A 8 -9.76 -0.24 -10.90
C ILE A 8 -9.43 -0.92 -9.58
N THR A 9 -9.76 -2.19 -9.47
CA THR A 9 -9.24 -3.04 -8.40
C THR A 9 -7.96 -3.69 -8.88
N SER A 10 -6.88 -3.55 -8.14
CA SER A 10 -5.59 -4.13 -8.46
C SER A 10 -5.01 -4.87 -7.28
N SER A 11 -4.28 -5.92 -7.57
CA SER A 11 -3.48 -6.66 -6.60
C SER A 11 -2.04 -6.75 -7.12
N TYR A 12 -1.07 -6.40 -6.29
CA TYR A 12 0.35 -6.51 -6.61
C TYR A 12 0.89 -7.95 -6.47
N PHE A 13 0.06 -8.88 -6.01
CA PHE A 13 0.40 -10.31 -5.98
C PHE A 13 0.21 -11.02 -7.31
N PHE A 14 -0.47 -10.37 -8.28
CA PHE A 14 -0.83 -10.98 -9.54
C PHE A 14 -0.56 -10.01 -10.68
N ASP A 15 0.11 -10.48 -11.71
CA ASP A 15 0.11 -9.80 -12.99
C ASP A 15 -1.26 -9.96 -13.64
N ILE A 16 -1.90 -8.84 -13.93
CA ILE A 16 -3.22 -8.84 -14.58
C ILE A 16 -3.00 -8.71 -16.08
N TYR A 17 -3.16 -9.80 -16.80
CA TYR A 17 -3.20 -9.81 -18.24
C TYR A 17 -4.65 -9.77 -18.72
N ARG A 18 -4.95 -8.82 -19.58
CA ARG A 18 -6.26 -8.73 -20.22
C ARG A 18 -6.29 -9.68 -21.39
N GLU A 19 -7.09 -10.74 -21.32
CA GLU A 19 -7.39 -11.59 -22.44
C GLU A 19 -8.42 -10.94 -23.36
N GLN A 20 -8.30 -11.16 -24.69
CA GLN A 20 -9.35 -10.77 -25.64
C GLN A 20 -10.59 -11.59 -25.32
N GLY A 21 -11.60 -10.95 -24.74
CA GLY A 21 -12.84 -11.60 -24.30
C GLY A 21 -13.29 -11.24 -22.90
N GLY A 22 -12.55 -10.40 -22.19
CA GLY A 22 -12.96 -9.86 -20.87
C GLY A 22 -12.58 -10.70 -19.67
N ASN A 23 -11.94 -11.85 -19.84
CA ASN A 23 -11.37 -12.63 -18.76
C ASN A 23 -9.99 -12.09 -18.37
N PHE A 24 -9.69 -12.12 -17.07
CA PHE A 24 -8.38 -11.74 -16.54
C PHE A 24 -7.60 -13.00 -16.22
N LEU A 25 -6.45 -13.18 -16.86
CA LEU A 25 -5.47 -14.16 -16.41
C LEU A 25 -4.60 -13.50 -15.33
N THR A 26 -4.54 -14.13 -14.18
CA THR A 26 -3.68 -13.71 -13.09
C THR A 26 -2.52 -14.69 -12.95
N THR A 27 -1.29 -14.21 -13.07
CA THR A 27 -0.11 -14.99 -12.70
C THR A 27 0.40 -14.53 -11.35
N SER A 28 0.62 -15.46 -10.45
CA SER A 28 1.16 -15.16 -9.11
C SER A 28 2.63 -14.78 -9.23
N SER A 29 2.98 -13.54 -8.85
CA SER A 29 4.37 -13.11 -8.75
C SER A 29 4.84 -13.12 -7.30
N MET A 30 4.78 -14.28 -6.66
CA MET A 30 5.12 -14.48 -5.25
C MET A 30 6.59 -14.18 -4.86
N LYS A 31 7.39 -13.60 -5.75
CA LYS A 31 8.81 -13.32 -5.51
C LYS A 31 9.20 -11.85 -5.60
N ASP A 32 8.23 -10.96 -5.80
CA ASP A 32 8.53 -9.57 -6.07
C ASP A 32 8.73 -8.75 -4.78
N SER A 33 9.70 -7.87 -4.84
CA SER A 33 9.96 -6.88 -3.79
C SER A 33 8.89 -5.78 -3.78
N ILE A 34 8.84 -5.00 -2.71
CA ILE A 34 8.01 -3.79 -2.64
C ILE A 34 8.38 -2.80 -3.76
N ASP A 35 9.64 -2.74 -4.16
CA ASP A 35 10.09 -1.89 -5.27
C ASP A 35 9.45 -2.30 -6.60
N THR A 36 9.42 -3.60 -6.90
CA THR A 36 8.76 -4.11 -8.11
C THR A 36 7.26 -3.81 -8.09
N SER A 37 6.62 -3.97 -6.92
CA SER A 37 5.21 -3.62 -6.73
C SER A 37 4.93 -2.14 -6.94
N ALA A 38 5.84 -1.24 -6.53
CA ALA A 38 5.74 0.19 -6.78
C ALA A 38 5.87 0.55 -8.27
N LEU A 39 6.72 -0.15 -9.02
CA LEU A 39 6.83 -0.01 -10.48
C LEU A 39 5.52 -0.41 -11.18
N ARG A 40 4.93 -1.54 -10.79
CA ARG A 40 3.63 -1.98 -11.31
C ARG A 40 2.51 -1.00 -10.98
N LEU A 41 2.51 -0.46 -9.77
CA LEU A 41 1.54 0.57 -9.38
C LEU A 41 1.64 1.79 -10.30
N LYS A 42 2.84 2.20 -10.71
CA LYS A 42 3.03 3.27 -11.69
C LYS A 42 2.31 2.97 -13.00
N GLU A 43 2.48 1.77 -13.55
CA GLU A 43 1.82 1.37 -14.79
C GLU A 43 0.29 1.40 -14.67
N ILE A 44 -0.24 0.95 -13.54
CA ILE A 44 -1.68 0.98 -13.24
C ILE A 44 -2.19 2.42 -13.16
N ILE A 45 -1.46 3.32 -12.50
CA ILE A 45 -1.80 4.73 -12.40
C ILE A 45 -1.83 5.38 -13.79
N GLU A 46 -0.80 5.16 -14.60
CA GLU A 46 -0.75 5.70 -15.96
C GLU A 46 -1.88 5.15 -16.85
N LEU A 47 -2.20 3.87 -16.71
CA LEU A 47 -3.34 3.27 -17.41
C LEU A 47 -4.67 3.90 -16.96
N ALA A 48 -4.85 4.11 -15.66
CA ALA A 48 -6.05 4.75 -15.12
C ALA A 48 -6.21 6.18 -15.64
N LYS A 49 -5.14 6.97 -15.63
CA LYS A 49 -5.10 8.34 -16.18
C LYS A 49 -5.47 8.33 -17.66
N TYR A 50 -4.85 7.45 -18.44
CA TYR A 50 -5.14 7.32 -19.86
C TYR A 50 -6.62 6.96 -20.15
N LYS A 51 -7.16 5.99 -19.40
CA LYS A 51 -8.54 5.53 -19.58
C LYS A 51 -9.59 6.56 -19.18
N THR A 52 -9.28 7.37 -18.18
CA THR A 52 -10.23 8.35 -17.63
C THR A 52 -10.04 9.76 -18.19
N ASN A 53 -8.94 10.01 -18.90
CA ASN A 53 -8.50 11.34 -19.30
C ASN A 53 -8.42 12.32 -18.10
N LYS A 54 -7.92 11.81 -16.97
CA LYS A 54 -7.67 12.58 -15.75
C LYS A 54 -6.17 12.59 -15.44
N ASP A 55 -5.70 13.67 -14.85
CA ASP A 55 -4.28 13.82 -14.53
C ASP A 55 -3.90 13.16 -13.20
N LYS A 56 -4.87 12.91 -12.33
CA LYS A 56 -4.66 12.35 -10.99
C LYS A 56 -5.63 11.24 -10.66
N VAL A 57 -5.20 10.38 -9.74
CA VAL A 57 -6.00 9.28 -9.19
C VAL A 57 -6.12 9.40 -7.68
N ILE A 58 -7.22 8.86 -7.14
CA ILE A 58 -7.38 8.58 -5.70
C ILE A 58 -7.00 7.11 -5.49
N ILE A 59 -6.19 6.83 -4.48
CA ILE A 59 -5.81 5.46 -4.13
C ILE A 59 -6.37 5.10 -2.76
N VAL A 60 -7.08 3.97 -2.70
CA VAL A 60 -7.45 3.31 -1.45
C VAL A 60 -6.53 2.10 -1.31
N ALA A 61 -5.73 2.07 -0.26
CA ALA A 61 -4.74 1.02 -0.03
C ALA A 61 -4.91 0.40 1.35
N HIS A 62 -4.94 -0.94 1.38
CA HIS A 62 -5.07 -1.72 2.59
C HIS A 62 -3.75 -2.42 2.93
N SER A 63 -3.40 -2.46 4.21
CA SER A 63 -2.25 -3.21 4.73
C SER A 63 -0.95 -2.86 3.98
N MET A 64 -0.16 -3.85 3.56
CA MET A 64 1.08 -3.69 2.79
C MET A 64 0.90 -2.80 1.53
N GLY A 65 -0.31 -2.73 0.95
CA GLY A 65 -0.59 -1.88 -0.20
C GLY A 65 -0.28 -0.41 0.04
N GLY A 66 -0.47 0.08 1.26
CA GLY A 66 -0.09 1.45 1.62
C GLY A 66 1.42 1.66 1.63
N VAL A 67 2.19 0.65 2.05
CA VAL A 67 3.67 0.69 1.99
C VAL A 67 4.15 0.75 0.53
N VAL A 68 3.51 -0.01 -0.37
CA VAL A 68 3.76 0.06 -1.82
C VAL A 68 3.47 1.46 -2.36
N VAL A 69 2.34 2.08 -1.96
CA VAL A 69 1.99 3.46 -2.37
C VAL A 69 3.02 4.46 -1.85
N ARG A 70 3.43 4.36 -0.60
CA ARG A 70 4.47 5.24 -0.03
C ARG A 70 5.80 5.08 -0.79
N ARG A 71 6.16 3.85 -1.15
CA ARG A 71 7.36 3.60 -1.97
C ARG A 71 7.21 4.17 -3.38
N TYR A 72 6.04 4.07 -3.99
CA TYR A 72 5.74 4.75 -5.25
C TYR A 72 5.98 6.26 -5.15
N VAL A 73 5.44 6.92 -4.10
CA VAL A 73 5.64 8.36 -3.88
C VAL A 73 7.13 8.71 -3.71
N GLN A 74 7.87 7.87 -3.00
CA GLN A 74 9.31 8.08 -2.79
C GLN A 74 10.10 8.01 -4.11
N ILE A 75 9.71 7.15 -5.06
CA ILE A 75 10.43 6.95 -6.33
C ILE A 75 9.96 7.93 -7.41
N PHE A 76 8.64 8.17 -7.50
CA PHE A 76 8.02 8.87 -8.63
C PHE A 76 7.37 10.21 -8.26
N GLY A 77 7.33 10.55 -6.99
CA GLY A 77 6.63 11.73 -6.50
C GLY A 77 5.11 11.55 -6.40
N ALA A 78 4.42 12.59 -5.96
CA ALA A 78 2.97 12.56 -5.71
C ALA A 78 2.13 13.26 -6.81
N SER A 79 2.74 13.74 -7.87
CA SER A 79 2.06 14.59 -8.87
C SER A 79 0.86 13.92 -9.56
N SER A 80 0.87 12.60 -9.70
CA SER A 80 -0.23 11.81 -10.25
C SER A 80 -1.30 11.40 -9.22
N LEU A 81 -1.14 11.80 -7.96
CA LEU A 81 -2.04 11.46 -6.86
C LEU A 81 -2.85 12.67 -6.44
N ASP A 82 -4.14 12.48 -6.22
CA ASP A 82 -5.04 13.49 -5.65
C ASP A 82 -5.16 13.29 -4.15
N LYS A 83 -5.57 12.09 -3.74
CA LYS A 83 -5.78 11.71 -2.35
C LYS A 83 -5.43 10.25 -2.11
N LEU A 84 -4.91 9.95 -0.93
CA LEU A 84 -4.63 8.61 -0.46
C LEU A 84 -5.53 8.27 0.73
N ILE A 85 -6.11 7.07 0.72
CA ILE A 85 -6.86 6.52 1.84
C ILE A 85 -6.16 5.23 2.25
N PHE A 86 -5.56 5.23 3.42
CA PHE A 86 -4.86 4.08 3.99
C PHE A 86 -5.75 3.39 5.01
N ILE A 87 -5.76 2.06 4.98
CA ILE A 87 -6.55 1.24 5.90
C ILE A 87 -5.60 0.23 6.54
N THR A 88 -5.40 0.34 7.84
CA THR A 88 -4.54 -0.57 8.64
C THR A 88 -3.18 -0.84 8.00
N VAL A 89 -2.51 0.20 7.54
CA VAL A 89 -1.20 0.13 6.87
C VAL A 89 -0.09 0.04 7.92
N PRO A 90 0.85 -0.92 7.82
CA PRO A 90 2.02 -0.98 8.68
C PRO A 90 3.06 0.07 8.28
N ASN A 91 2.77 1.34 8.56
CA ASN A 91 3.57 2.47 8.13
C ASN A 91 4.98 2.50 8.73
N HIS A 92 5.15 1.92 9.91
CA HIS A 92 6.44 1.77 10.59
C HIS A 92 6.97 0.33 10.58
N GLY A 93 6.33 -0.55 9.78
CA GLY A 93 6.70 -1.96 9.69
C GLY A 93 5.99 -2.83 10.72
N THR A 94 6.46 -4.05 10.87
CA THR A 94 5.93 -5.03 11.82
C THR A 94 7.08 -5.72 12.53
N GLU A 95 6.87 -6.16 13.77
CA GLU A 95 7.87 -6.97 14.46
C GLU A 95 8.12 -8.27 13.70
N SER A 96 9.39 -8.64 13.51
CA SER A 96 9.82 -9.86 12.80
C SER A 96 9.20 -11.16 13.33
N ARG A 97 8.68 -11.12 14.56
CA ARG A 97 8.09 -12.28 15.25
C ARG A 97 6.61 -12.52 14.92
N VAL A 98 5.97 -11.62 14.15
CA VAL A 98 4.59 -11.84 13.70
C VAL A 98 4.60 -12.83 12.53
N THR A 99 4.97 -14.06 12.83
CA THR A 99 5.07 -15.18 11.86
C THR A 99 3.78 -15.43 11.09
N GLY A 100 2.61 -15.05 11.65
CA GLY A 100 1.33 -15.14 10.97
C GLY A 100 1.17 -14.17 9.80
N LEU A 101 1.74 -12.97 9.88
CA LEU A 101 1.62 -11.94 8.85
C LEU A 101 2.40 -12.31 7.59
N CYS A 102 3.59 -12.88 7.75
CA CYS A 102 4.41 -13.33 6.62
C CYS A 102 3.74 -14.43 5.80
N ASN A 103 3.01 -15.34 6.45
CA ASN A 103 2.23 -16.35 5.75
C ASN A 103 1.04 -15.78 4.96
N ILE A 104 0.57 -14.60 5.34
CA ILE A 104 -0.56 -13.90 4.72
C ILE A 104 -0.08 -12.90 3.65
N LEU A 105 1.04 -12.22 3.90
CA LEU A 105 1.52 -11.11 3.06
C LEU A 105 2.38 -11.55 1.87
N GLY A 106 2.79 -12.80 1.80
CA GLY A 106 3.51 -13.31 0.63
C GLY A 106 4.98 -13.67 0.89
N PRO A 107 5.89 -13.41 -0.06
CA PRO A 107 7.22 -13.98 -0.04
C PRO A 107 8.10 -13.45 1.11
N GLU A 108 9.06 -14.27 1.50
CA GLU A 108 10.05 -13.98 2.54
C GLU A 108 10.77 -12.62 2.35
N VAL A 109 10.96 -12.19 1.10
CA VAL A 109 11.57 -10.90 0.77
C VAL A 109 10.71 -9.73 1.27
N VAL A 110 9.41 -9.79 1.06
CA VAL A 110 8.47 -8.75 1.51
C VAL A 110 8.40 -8.67 3.03
N CYS A 111 8.45 -9.81 3.69
CA CYS A 111 8.49 -9.87 5.15
C CYS A 111 9.75 -9.22 5.74
N LYS A 112 10.89 -9.43 5.10
CA LYS A 112 12.14 -8.78 5.49
C LYS A 112 12.08 -7.28 5.26
N ASP A 113 11.48 -6.82 4.18
CA ASP A 113 11.30 -5.40 3.90
C ASP A 113 10.36 -4.74 4.92
N LEU A 114 9.30 -5.44 5.33
CA LEU A 114 8.31 -4.93 6.30
C LEU A 114 8.76 -5.01 7.76
N ASP A 115 9.89 -5.62 8.07
CA ASP A 115 10.46 -5.60 9.41
C ASP A 115 10.72 -4.16 9.83
N GLU A 116 10.30 -3.77 11.06
CA GLU A 116 10.44 -2.39 11.56
C GLU A 116 11.89 -1.93 11.64
N GLU A 117 12.84 -2.85 11.84
CA GLU A 117 14.29 -2.58 11.87
C GLU A 117 14.94 -2.69 10.48
N SER A 118 14.18 -3.03 9.44
CA SER A 118 14.72 -3.19 8.10
C SER A 118 15.31 -1.91 7.54
N LEU A 119 16.33 -2.05 6.72
CA LEU A 119 16.90 -0.92 5.97
C LEU A 119 15.85 -0.29 5.03
N PHE A 120 14.93 -1.09 4.51
CA PHE A 120 13.85 -0.62 3.65
C PHE A 120 12.91 0.31 4.42
N MET A 121 12.37 -0.13 5.58
CA MET A 121 11.47 0.69 6.40
C MET A 121 12.15 1.95 6.93
N ASN A 122 13.42 1.83 7.34
CA ASN A 122 14.21 2.98 7.76
C ASN A 122 14.32 4.03 6.64
N LYS A 123 14.66 3.63 5.43
CA LYS A 123 14.73 4.54 4.27
C LYS A 123 13.36 5.13 3.92
N LEU A 124 12.29 4.32 3.98
CA LEU A 124 10.94 4.78 3.67
C LEU A 124 10.45 5.83 4.66
N ASN A 125 10.78 5.69 5.93
CA ASN A 125 10.32 6.59 7.00
C ASN A 125 11.17 7.85 7.14
N ASN A 126 12.46 7.82 6.77
CA ASN A 126 13.39 8.92 7.01
C ASN A 126 13.81 9.68 5.74
N ALA A 127 13.52 9.19 4.54
CA ALA A 127 13.86 9.92 3.33
C ALA A 127 12.92 11.11 3.12
N PRO A 128 13.45 12.25 2.65
CA PRO A 128 12.62 13.37 2.24
C PRO A 128 11.75 12.93 1.05
N THR A 129 10.44 13.03 1.20
CA THR A 129 9.48 12.72 0.16
C THR A 129 8.39 13.78 0.12
N GLU A 130 7.75 13.93 -1.03
CA GLU A 130 6.50 14.67 -1.11
C GLU A 130 5.48 14.05 -0.14
N LYS A 131 4.68 14.90 0.49
CA LYS A 131 3.62 14.46 1.41
C LYS A 131 2.26 14.73 0.75
N PRO A 132 1.69 13.77 0.01
CA PRO A 132 0.35 13.91 -0.52
C PRO A 132 -0.69 13.96 0.61
N GLU A 133 -1.91 14.39 0.31
CA GLU A 133 -3.02 14.31 1.27
C GLU A 133 -3.33 12.84 1.59
N ILE A 134 -3.19 12.45 2.87
CA ILE A 134 -3.41 11.08 3.35
C ILE A 134 -4.49 11.08 4.43
N HIS A 135 -5.53 10.26 4.25
CA HIS A 135 -6.48 9.86 5.27
C HIS A 135 -6.12 8.45 5.73
N ASN A 136 -5.70 8.31 6.98
CA ASN A 136 -5.16 7.07 7.53
C ASN A 136 -6.13 6.49 8.56
N ILE A 137 -6.74 5.34 8.23
CA ILE A 137 -7.69 4.63 9.08
C ILE A 137 -6.91 3.59 9.89
N ILE A 138 -6.87 3.78 11.20
CA ILE A 138 -6.13 3.00 12.19
C ILE A 138 -7.08 2.09 12.94
N GLY A 139 -6.88 0.77 12.84
CA GLY A 139 -7.63 -0.21 13.61
C GLY A 139 -7.10 -0.34 15.04
N ILE A 140 -8.00 -0.25 16.04
CA ILE A 140 -7.63 -0.28 17.47
C ILE A 140 -8.43 -1.29 18.29
N GLY A 141 -9.30 -2.09 17.67
CA GLY A 141 -10.25 -2.96 18.38
C GLY A 141 -9.62 -4.18 19.08
N CYS A 142 -8.36 -4.51 18.81
CA CYS A 142 -7.69 -5.69 19.35
C CYS A 142 -6.56 -5.33 20.31
N SER A 143 -6.44 -6.08 21.42
CA SER A 143 -5.29 -5.98 22.33
C SER A 143 -4.07 -6.66 21.69
N MET A 144 -2.93 -5.95 21.64
CA MET A 144 -1.69 -6.42 21.04
C MET A 144 -0.50 -6.22 22.00
N GLY A 145 -0.57 -6.87 23.16
CA GLY A 145 0.43 -6.71 24.22
C GLY A 145 0.21 -5.43 25.02
N ALA A 146 1.17 -4.52 25.02
CA ALA A 146 1.11 -3.26 25.78
C ALA A 146 0.28 -2.16 25.07
N GLU A 147 -0.11 -2.37 23.82
CA GLU A 147 -0.90 -1.42 23.04
C GLU A 147 -2.08 -2.11 22.33
N THR A 148 -2.85 -1.35 21.55
CA THR A 148 -3.94 -1.86 20.71
C THR A 148 -3.53 -1.89 19.24
N GLY A 149 -4.36 -2.51 18.41
CA GLY A 149 -4.20 -2.58 16.97
C GLY A 149 -5.41 -3.24 16.32
N ASP A 150 -5.27 -3.66 15.07
CA ASP A 150 -6.30 -4.39 14.33
C ASP A 150 -6.24 -5.92 14.51
N GLY A 151 -5.34 -6.40 15.38
CA GLY A 151 -5.04 -7.82 15.59
C GLY A 151 -3.84 -8.33 14.77
N ILE A 152 -3.32 -7.55 13.85
CA ILE A 152 -2.17 -7.86 12.99
C ILE A 152 -1.11 -6.75 13.09
N VAL A 153 -1.52 -5.50 12.97
CA VAL A 153 -0.66 -4.33 12.98
C VAL A 153 -0.95 -3.47 14.21
N LYS A 154 0.07 -3.17 14.99
CA LYS A 154 -0.03 -2.31 16.16
C LYS A 154 -0.43 -0.89 15.78
N ASN A 155 -1.17 -0.21 16.64
CA ASN A 155 -1.56 1.19 16.50
C ASN A 155 -0.35 2.10 16.22
N SER A 156 0.74 1.95 16.97
CA SER A 156 1.98 2.71 16.78
C SER A 156 2.55 2.54 15.37
N SER A 157 2.50 1.32 14.81
CA SER A 157 2.96 1.07 13.45
C SER A 157 2.05 1.64 12.38
N GLN A 158 0.74 1.72 12.63
CA GLN A 158 -0.21 2.28 11.67
C GLN A 158 -0.16 3.81 11.59
N TYR A 159 0.22 4.50 12.66
CA TYR A 159 0.21 5.96 12.77
C TYR A 159 1.13 6.63 11.76
N LEU A 160 0.70 7.78 11.23
CA LEU A 160 1.52 8.69 10.40
C LEU A 160 1.35 10.13 10.91
N ASP A 161 2.43 10.78 11.25
CA ASP A 161 2.46 12.14 11.81
C ASP A 161 1.96 13.21 10.83
N TYR A 162 2.10 12.99 9.54
CA TYR A 162 1.72 13.91 8.46
C TYR A 162 0.40 13.54 7.77
N ALA A 163 -0.36 12.59 8.31
CA ALA A 163 -1.66 12.18 7.80
C ALA A 163 -2.80 12.63 8.72
N THR A 164 -4.02 12.72 8.20
CA THR A 164 -5.22 12.78 9.04
C THR A 164 -5.54 11.38 9.53
N ASN A 165 -5.32 11.10 10.82
CA ASN A 165 -5.50 9.79 11.42
C ASN A 165 -6.91 9.64 12.02
N TYR A 166 -7.59 8.55 11.66
CA TYR A 166 -8.90 8.15 12.17
C TYR A 166 -8.77 6.81 12.87
N TYR A 167 -9.30 6.70 14.08
CA TYR A 167 -9.23 5.50 14.91
C TYR A 167 -10.60 4.79 14.89
N VAL A 168 -10.61 3.49 14.57
CA VAL A 168 -11.82 2.67 14.41
C VAL A 168 -11.70 1.31 15.11
#